data_0bddbe65aebe68bf96fe7b51b44abb29
#
_entry.id   0bddbe65aebe68bf96fe7b51b44abb29
#
_cell.length_a   1.000
_cell.length_b   1.000
_cell.length_c   1.000
_cell.angle_alpha   90.00
_cell.angle_beta   90.00
_cell.angle_gamma   90.00
#
_symmetry.space_group_name_H-M   'P 1'
#
loop_
_entity.id
_entity.type
_entity.pdbx_description
1 polymer ?
#
loop_
_entity_poly.entity_id
_entity_poly.type
_entity_poly.pdbx_seq_one_letter_code
_entity_poly.pdbx_strand_id
1 'polypeptide(L)'
;QEYWTQCLQSVGGIAAKKQFYNPLWQNEIHIYALMELLQDDTFPYYSYIVFGDNCELKNIRLTSGNHHVTYYEYLLQDISGNAQQMGRCLSNEKMDELYSLLVKFTDASVEQKARHIEEVRAKHYPIIQPDGTWTCPQCGGRLVPRVARQGSGAGKTFWGCSNYPKCHFIYNE
;
A
#
# COMPACT_ATOMS: atom_id res chain seq x y z
N GLN A 1 3.57 13.31 -8.24
CA GLN A 1 3.43 12.21 -9.22
C GLN A 1 2.68 11.05 -8.57
N GLU A 2 1.55 10.62 -9.16
CA GLU A 2 0.63 9.62 -8.58
C GLU A 2 1.24 8.22 -8.50
N TYR A 3 2.11 7.86 -9.44
CA TYR A 3 2.73 6.54 -9.53
C TYR A 3 4.26 6.64 -9.50
N TRP A 4 4.86 5.71 -8.80
CA TRP A 4 6.30 5.44 -8.86
C TRP A 4 6.57 4.28 -9.81
N THR A 5 7.80 4.21 -10.31
CA THR A 5 8.22 3.15 -11.23
C THR A 5 9.33 2.31 -10.60
N GLN A 6 9.09 1.03 -10.51
CA GLN A 6 10.09 0.03 -10.14
C GLN A 6 10.67 -0.58 -11.41
N CYS A 7 12.00 -0.58 -11.52
CA CYS A 7 12.73 -1.31 -12.55
C CYS A 7 13.17 -2.66 -11.98
N LEU A 8 12.63 -3.75 -12.52
CA LEU A 8 12.97 -5.10 -12.12
C LEU A 8 14.09 -5.60 -13.05
N GLN A 9 15.20 -6.08 -12.47
CA GLN A 9 16.23 -6.78 -13.22
C GLN A 9 15.68 -8.17 -13.59
N SER A 10 15.66 -8.48 -14.87
CA SER A 10 15.27 -9.80 -15.38
C SER A 10 16.52 -10.64 -15.62
N VAL A 11 16.45 -11.92 -15.30
CA VAL A 11 17.42 -12.92 -15.72
C VAL A 11 17.30 -13.03 -17.26
N GLY A 12 18.23 -12.41 -17.99
CA GLY A 12 18.20 -12.34 -19.45
C GLY A 12 18.23 -10.93 -20.05
N GLY A 13 18.43 -9.87 -19.23
CA GLY A 13 18.81 -8.52 -19.70
C GLY A 13 17.68 -7.58 -20.10
N ILE A 14 16.40 -7.96 -20.05
CA ILE A 14 15.28 -7.06 -20.29
C ILE A 14 14.74 -6.55 -18.95
N ALA A 15 14.99 -5.28 -18.64
CA ALA A 15 14.44 -4.62 -17.47
C ALA A 15 12.92 -4.44 -17.63
N ALA A 16 12.15 -5.16 -16.85
CA ALA A 16 10.71 -4.91 -16.74
C ALA A 16 10.47 -3.69 -15.86
N LYS A 17 9.59 -2.79 -16.30
CA LYS A 17 9.12 -1.64 -15.49
C LYS A 17 7.75 -1.95 -14.96
N LYS A 18 7.57 -1.79 -13.63
CA LYS A 18 6.28 -1.91 -12.97
C LYS A 18 5.96 -0.58 -12.30
N GLN A 19 4.76 -0.06 -12.53
CA GLN A 19 4.25 1.09 -11.80
C GLN A 19 3.51 0.62 -10.55
N PHE A 20 3.63 1.39 -9.49
CA PHE A 20 2.88 1.22 -8.25
C PHE A 20 2.48 2.59 -7.71
N TYR A 21 1.42 2.61 -6.93
CA TYR A 21 0.90 3.85 -6.36
C TYR A 21 1.93 4.50 -5.44
N ASN A 22 2.02 5.82 -5.48
CA ASN A 22 3.00 6.57 -4.70
C ASN A 22 2.83 6.32 -3.20
N PRO A 23 3.81 5.69 -2.52
CA PRO A 23 3.68 5.34 -1.11
C PRO A 23 3.63 6.55 -0.19
N LEU A 24 4.15 7.72 -0.61
CA LEU A 24 3.99 8.96 0.14
C LEU A 24 2.52 9.36 0.23
N TRP A 25 1.77 9.26 -0.87
CA TRP A 25 0.34 9.58 -0.87
C TRP A 25 -0.48 8.56 -0.09
N GLN A 26 -0.11 7.27 -0.16
CA GLN A 26 -0.74 6.26 0.67
C GLN A 26 -0.58 6.56 2.16
N ASN A 27 0.65 6.90 2.57
CA ASN A 27 0.93 7.21 3.96
C ASN A 27 0.27 8.53 4.41
N GLU A 28 0.15 9.50 3.51
CA GLU A 28 -0.55 10.77 3.78
C GLU A 28 -2.03 10.56 4.11
N ILE A 29 -2.71 9.65 3.41
CA ILE A 29 -4.09 9.26 3.73
C ILE A 29 -4.19 8.68 5.15
N HIS A 30 -3.22 7.86 5.57
CA HIS A 30 -3.18 7.33 6.94
C HIS A 30 -2.95 8.43 7.98
N ILE A 31 -2.09 9.42 7.67
CA ILE A 31 -1.83 10.56 8.54
C ILE A 31 -3.08 11.43 8.70
N TYR A 32 -3.80 11.73 7.60
CA TYR A 32 -5.06 12.45 7.67
C TYR A 32 -6.11 11.72 8.50
N ALA A 33 -6.25 10.41 8.33
CA ALA A 33 -7.15 9.59 9.14
C ALA A 33 -6.77 9.63 10.63
N LEU A 34 -5.48 9.65 10.96
CA LEU A 34 -4.98 9.79 12.32
C LEU A 34 -5.30 11.18 12.89
N MET A 35 -5.04 12.25 12.14
CA MET A 35 -5.36 13.63 12.54
C MET A 35 -6.86 13.82 12.77
N GLU A 36 -7.69 13.24 11.92
CA GLU A 36 -9.15 13.25 12.08
C GLU A 36 -9.56 12.51 13.37
N LEU A 37 -8.97 11.35 13.65
CA LEU A 37 -9.21 10.59 14.87
C LEU A 37 -8.78 11.37 16.13
N LEU A 38 -7.64 12.08 16.05
CA LEU A 38 -7.11 12.89 17.15
C LEU A 38 -7.82 14.25 17.28
N GLN A 39 -8.60 14.65 16.27
CA GLN A 39 -9.20 15.98 16.14
C GLN A 39 -8.15 17.10 16.25
N ASP A 40 -6.95 16.85 15.71
CA ASP A 40 -5.80 17.75 15.77
C ASP A 40 -5.03 17.69 14.45
N ASP A 41 -5.24 18.69 13.60
CA ASP A 41 -4.56 18.85 12.31
C ASP A 41 -3.15 19.45 12.42
N THR A 42 -2.79 19.91 13.61
CA THR A 42 -1.47 20.46 13.92
C THR A 42 -0.55 19.44 14.59
N PHE A 43 -1.02 18.21 14.77
CA PHE A 43 -0.27 17.15 15.42
C PHE A 43 1.06 16.90 14.71
N PRO A 44 2.20 16.94 15.42
CA PRO A 44 3.50 16.78 14.79
C PRO A 44 3.72 15.33 14.36
N TYR A 45 4.18 15.13 13.11
CA TYR A 45 4.48 13.81 12.58
C TYR A 45 5.71 13.81 11.67
N TYR A 46 6.32 12.65 11.56
CA TYR A 46 7.24 12.29 10.50
C TYR A 46 6.75 11.04 9.77
N SER A 47 6.77 11.10 8.45
CA SER A 47 6.37 10.02 7.57
C SER A 47 7.61 9.32 7.01
N TYR A 48 7.75 8.03 7.28
CA TYR A 48 8.86 7.22 6.78
C TYR A 48 8.36 6.17 5.79
N ILE A 49 8.88 6.23 4.57
CA ILE A 49 8.72 5.17 3.57
C ILE A 49 10.02 4.38 3.54
N VAL A 50 9.93 3.13 3.93
CA VAL A 50 11.11 2.28 4.17
C VAL A 50 11.22 1.21 3.09
N PHE A 51 12.39 1.10 2.50
CA PHE A 51 12.71 0.10 1.51
C PHE A 51 13.75 -0.89 2.03
N GLY A 52 13.69 -2.13 1.56
CA GLY A 52 14.73 -3.12 1.81
C GLY A 52 16.00 -2.84 0.97
N ASP A 53 17.06 -3.49 1.32
CA ASP A 53 18.39 -3.40 0.69
C ASP A 53 18.45 -3.96 -0.74
N ASN A 54 17.45 -4.74 -1.15
CA ASN A 54 17.36 -5.34 -2.49
C ASN A 54 16.84 -4.37 -3.56
N CYS A 55 16.75 -3.08 -3.28
CA CYS A 55 16.34 -2.08 -4.26
C CYS A 55 17.30 -0.88 -4.25
N GLU A 56 17.40 -0.20 -5.38
CA GLU A 56 18.14 1.06 -5.51
C GLU A 56 17.13 2.20 -5.69
N LEU A 57 17.17 3.18 -4.80
CA LEU A 57 16.32 4.38 -4.87
C LEU A 57 16.93 5.41 -5.82
N LYS A 58 16.19 5.76 -6.89
CA LYS A 58 16.63 6.73 -7.89
C LYS A 58 15.59 7.83 -8.06
N ASN A 59 16.06 9.06 -8.21
CA ASN A 59 15.22 10.22 -8.57
C ASN A 59 14.03 10.46 -7.63
N ILE A 60 14.20 10.19 -6.34
CA ILE A 60 13.20 10.49 -5.32
C ILE A 60 13.19 11.99 -5.08
N ARG A 61 12.02 12.63 -5.25
CA ARG A 61 11.81 14.05 -4.94
C ARG A 61 10.78 14.16 -3.82
N LEU A 62 11.22 14.72 -2.71
CA LEU A 62 10.37 15.01 -1.57
C LEU A 62 9.97 16.49 -1.62
N THR A 63 8.72 16.78 -1.37
CA THR A 63 8.14 18.14 -1.40
C THR A 63 7.90 18.70 0.00
N SER A 64 8.01 17.86 1.04
CA SER A 64 7.80 18.24 2.43
C SER A 64 8.96 17.74 3.30
N GLY A 65 9.36 18.52 4.29
CA GLY A 65 10.38 18.15 5.27
C GLY A 65 9.96 17.04 6.23
N ASN A 66 8.66 16.73 6.29
CA ASN A 66 8.13 15.70 7.18
C ASN A 66 8.13 14.30 6.54
N HIS A 67 8.40 14.20 5.24
CA HIS A 67 8.45 12.93 4.53
C HIS A 67 9.90 12.47 4.34
N HIS A 68 10.16 11.24 4.70
CA HIS A 68 11.46 10.60 4.57
C HIS A 68 11.33 9.31 3.77
N VAL A 69 12.29 9.09 2.88
CA VAL A 69 12.43 7.83 2.14
C VAL A 69 13.80 7.29 2.47
N THR A 70 13.85 6.12 3.08
CA THR A 70 15.08 5.55 3.62
C THR A 70 15.15 4.04 3.41
N TYR A 71 16.32 3.47 3.63
CA TYR A 71 16.48 2.02 3.73
C TYR A 71 16.28 1.55 5.16
N TYR A 72 15.89 0.28 5.30
CA TYR A 72 15.64 -0.32 6.60
C TYR A 72 16.83 -0.20 7.56
N GLU A 73 18.04 -0.33 7.06
CA GLU A 73 19.27 -0.23 7.86
C GLU A 73 19.51 1.18 8.47
N TYR A 74 19.00 2.24 7.84
CA TYR A 74 19.16 3.62 8.32
C TYR A 74 17.95 4.13 9.12
N LEU A 75 16.83 3.41 9.15
CA LEU A 75 15.58 3.87 9.75
C LEU A 75 15.73 4.35 11.19
N LEU A 76 16.40 3.59 12.05
CA LEU A 76 16.56 3.96 13.46
C LEU A 76 17.45 5.20 13.62
N GLN A 77 18.45 5.36 12.78
CA GLN A 77 19.33 6.53 12.77
C GLN A 77 18.54 7.77 12.34
N ASP A 78 17.74 7.68 11.29
CA ASP A 78 16.91 8.76 10.77
C ASP A 78 15.85 9.19 11.79
N ILE A 79 15.15 8.23 12.42
CA ILE A 79 14.18 8.51 13.49
C ILE A 79 14.87 9.23 14.67
N SER A 80 16.01 8.72 15.11
CA SER A 80 16.75 9.32 16.24
C SER A 80 17.23 10.73 15.92
N GLY A 81 17.73 10.95 14.71
CA GLY A 81 18.17 12.28 14.26
C GLY A 81 17.03 13.29 14.21
N ASN A 82 15.90 12.90 13.62
CA ASN A 82 14.72 13.76 13.57
C ASN A 82 14.11 14.03 14.95
N ALA A 83 14.09 13.02 15.84
CA ALA A 83 13.62 13.19 17.21
C ALA A 83 14.50 14.18 18.00
N GLN A 84 15.83 14.15 17.81
CA GLN A 84 16.75 15.10 18.43
C GLN A 84 16.53 16.53 17.93
N GLN A 85 16.28 16.71 16.63
CA GLN A 85 16.03 18.02 16.03
C GLN A 85 14.68 18.61 16.48
N MET A 86 13.64 17.79 16.54
CA MET A 86 12.31 18.21 16.95
C MET A 86 12.26 18.51 18.47
N GLY A 87 13.05 17.81 19.26
CA GLY A 87 13.00 17.88 20.70
C GLY A 87 11.69 17.30 21.26
N ARG A 88 11.39 17.68 22.51
CA ARG A 88 10.17 17.19 23.18
C ARG A 88 8.97 18.04 22.78
N CYS A 89 8.08 17.51 21.93
CA CYS A 89 6.89 18.19 21.44
C CYS A 89 5.59 17.77 22.15
N LEU A 90 5.61 16.67 22.93
CA LEU A 90 4.46 16.18 23.70
C LEU A 90 4.79 16.08 25.18
N SER A 91 3.83 16.41 26.07
CA SER A 91 3.92 16.12 27.49
C SER A 91 3.68 14.63 27.78
N ASN A 92 4.08 14.15 28.97
CA ASN A 92 3.81 12.75 29.37
C ASN A 92 2.31 12.47 29.40
N GLU A 93 1.55 13.40 29.94
CA GLU A 93 0.09 13.29 30.06
C GLU A 93 -0.56 13.15 28.66
N LYS A 94 -0.08 13.94 27.69
CA LYS A 94 -0.57 13.85 26.31
C LYS A 94 -0.17 12.53 25.65
N MET A 95 1.02 12.01 25.91
CA MET A 95 1.44 10.69 25.43
C MET A 95 0.57 9.57 26.02
N ASP A 96 0.26 9.61 27.31
CA ASP A 96 -0.60 8.63 27.97
C ASP A 96 -2.04 8.68 27.45
N GLU A 97 -2.57 9.89 27.19
CA GLU A 97 -3.88 10.08 26.56
C GLU A 97 -3.92 9.45 25.17
N LEU A 98 -2.94 9.76 24.33
CA LEU A 98 -2.82 9.22 22.97
C LEU A 98 -2.67 7.71 22.97
N TYR A 99 -1.83 7.18 23.85
CA TYR A 99 -1.66 5.73 24.00
C TYR A 99 -2.98 5.06 24.37
N SER A 100 -3.68 5.60 25.36
CA SER A 100 -4.97 5.07 25.82
C SER A 100 -6.06 5.13 24.76
N LEU A 101 -6.00 6.13 23.86
CA LEU A 101 -6.89 6.23 22.72
C LEU A 101 -6.54 5.18 21.67
N LEU A 102 -5.28 5.10 21.27
CA LEU A 102 -4.83 4.30 20.13
C LEU A 102 -4.80 2.79 20.44
N VAL A 103 -4.50 2.40 21.69
CA VAL A 103 -4.47 0.98 22.08
C VAL A 103 -5.80 0.27 21.84
N LYS A 104 -6.91 0.99 21.93
CA LYS A 104 -8.26 0.45 21.65
C LYS A 104 -8.43 -0.06 20.22
N PHE A 105 -7.63 0.45 19.29
CA PHE A 105 -7.66 0.04 17.88
C PHE A 105 -6.69 -1.09 17.56
N THR A 106 -5.80 -1.46 18.49
CA THR A 106 -4.86 -2.57 18.29
C THR A 106 -5.50 -3.92 18.61
N ASP A 107 -6.55 -3.95 19.45
CA ASP A 107 -7.27 -5.15 19.89
C ASP A 107 -8.49 -5.45 18.99
N ALA A 108 -8.24 -5.58 17.69
CA ALA A 108 -9.29 -6.08 16.81
C ALA A 108 -9.67 -7.51 17.21
N SER A 109 -10.96 -7.76 17.46
CA SER A 109 -11.45 -9.09 17.80
C SER A 109 -11.19 -10.09 16.64
N VAL A 110 -11.23 -11.38 16.96
CA VAL A 110 -11.10 -12.44 15.94
C VAL A 110 -12.13 -12.26 14.82
N GLU A 111 -13.35 -11.87 15.18
CA GLU A 111 -14.46 -11.62 14.25
C GLU A 111 -14.19 -10.38 13.37
N GLN A 112 -13.63 -9.31 13.93
CA GLN A 112 -13.26 -8.11 13.17
C GLN A 112 -12.15 -8.43 12.17
N LYS A 113 -11.13 -9.19 12.58
CA LYS A 113 -10.05 -9.66 11.69
C LYS A 113 -10.58 -10.55 10.58
N ALA A 114 -11.46 -11.51 10.91
CA ALA A 114 -12.09 -12.39 9.93
C ALA A 114 -12.91 -11.61 8.90
N ARG A 115 -13.73 -10.65 9.36
CA ARG A 115 -14.52 -9.77 8.49
C ARG A 115 -13.64 -8.96 7.56
N HIS A 116 -12.58 -8.35 8.08
CA HIS A 116 -11.63 -7.59 7.25
C HIS A 116 -10.97 -8.45 6.18
N ILE A 117 -10.55 -9.68 6.54
CA ILE A 117 -9.99 -10.64 5.58
C ILE A 117 -11.03 -10.97 4.50
N GLU A 118 -12.28 -11.16 4.87
CA GLU A 118 -13.36 -11.47 3.93
C GLU A 118 -13.67 -10.29 3.01
N GLU A 119 -13.71 -9.07 3.51
CA GLU A 119 -13.86 -7.84 2.72
C GLU A 119 -12.71 -7.64 1.72
N VAL A 120 -11.46 -7.89 2.14
CA VAL A 120 -10.30 -7.83 1.26
C VAL A 120 -10.39 -8.91 0.18
N ARG A 121 -10.74 -10.14 0.55
CA ARG A 121 -10.95 -11.24 -0.41
C ARG A 121 -12.04 -10.91 -1.42
N ALA A 122 -13.18 -10.38 -0.96
CA ALA A 122 -14.29 -9.99 -1.83
C ALA A 122 -13.90 -8.94 -2.89
N LYS A 123 -12.88 -8.12 -2.64
CA LYS A 123 -12.39 -7.11 -3.59
C LYS A 123 -11.34 -7.64 -4.57
N HIS A 124 -10.59 -8.66 -4.18
CA HIS A 124 -9.40 -9.10 -4.91
C HIS A 124 -9.53 -10.50 -5.54
N TYR A 125 -10.49 -11.28 -5.11
CA TYR A 125 -10.70 -12.63 -5.63
C TYR A 125 -11.97 -12.72 -6.46
N PRO A 126 -11.97 -13.56 -7.52
CA PRO A 126 -13.18 -13.82 -8.30
C PRO A 126 -14.30 -14.37 -7.44
N ILE A 127 -15.52 -14.01 -7.75
CA ILE A 127 -16.72 -14.63 -7.18
C ILE A 127 -17.07 -15.84 -8.03
N ILE A 128 -17.01 -17.02 -7.43
CA ILE A 128 -17.37 -18.28 -8.11
C ILE A 128 -18.87 -18.48 -7.94
N GLN A 129 -19.58 -18.54 -9.06
CA GLN A 129 -21.02 -18.79 -9.09
C GLN A 129 -21.31 -20.31 -8.95
N PRO A 130 -22.53 -20.69 -8.52
CA PRO A 130 -22.91 -22.10 -8.40
C PRO A 130 -22.80 -22.91 -9.70
N ASP A 131 -22.88 -22.24 -10.86
CA ASP A 131 -22.69 -22.83 -12.19
C ASP A 131 -21.24 -22.95 -12.62
N GLY A 132 -20.29 -22.63 -11.74
CA GLY A 132 -18.85 -22.64 -12.01
C GLY A 132 -18.33 -21.44 -12.78
N THR A 133 -19.17 -20.45 -13.09
CA THR A 133 -18.72 -19.22 -13.74
C THR A 133 -18.02 -18.30 -12.75
N TRP A 134 -17.00 -17.59 -13.23
CA TRP A 134 -16.24 -16.63 -12.42
C TRP A 134 -16.66 -15.21 -12.75
N THR A 135 -17.05 -14.45 -11.73
CA THR A 135 -17.44 -13.05 -11.85
C THR A 135 -16.40 -12.11 -11.27
N CYS A 136 -16.26 -10.97 -11.92
CA CYS A 136 -15.35 -9.90 -11.50
C CYS A 136 -15.87 -9.23 -10.21
N PRO A 137 -15.07 -9.16 -9.15
CA PRO A 137 -15.48 -8.54 -7.89
C PRO A 137 -15.65 -7.02 -8.00
N GLN A 138 -15.03 -6.39 -9.01
CA GLN A 138 -15.09 -4.93 -9.18
C GLN A 138 -16.34 -4.44 -9.93
N CYS A 139 -16.82 -5.20 -10.90
CA CYS A 139 -17.92 -4.74 -11.76
C CYS A 139 -19.02 -5.79 -12.03
N GLY A 140 -18.91 -6.99 -11.44
CA GLY A 140 -19.87 -8.07 -11.67
C GLY A 140 -19.81 -8.73 -13.05
N GLY A 141 -18.95 -8.25 -13.95
CA GLY A 141 -18.77 -8.83 -15.29
C GLY A 141 -18.14 -10.23 -15.23
N ARG A 142 -18.40 -11.06 -16.23
CA ARG A 142 -17.81 -12.40 -16.31
C ARG A 142 -16.29 -12.31 -16.48
N LEU A 143 -15.55 -13.20 -15.83
CA LEU A 143 -14.13 -13.40 -16.10
C LEU A 143 -13.97 -14.41 -17.23
N VAL A 144 -13.07 -14.11 -18.15
CA VAL A 144 -12.74 -14.95 -19.31
C VAL A 144 -11.24 -15.22 -19.35
N PRO A 145 -10.83 -16.44 -19.75
CA PRO A 145 -9.41 -16.73 -19.89
C PRO A 145 -8.84 -15.95 -21.07
N ARG A 146 -7.66 -15.39 -20.86
CA ARG A 146 -6.89 -14.62 -21.84
C ARG A 146 -5.44 -15.04 -21.80
N VAL A 147 -4.73 -14.90 -22.89
CA VAL A 147 -3.29 -15.14 -22.97
C VAL A 147 -2.55 -13.81 -23.03
N ALA A 148 -1.57 -13.62 -22.16
CA ALA A 148 -0.74 -12.44 -22.18
C ALA A 148 0.12 -12.40 -23.45
N ARG A 149 0.05 -11.30 -24.21
CA ARG A 149 0.75 -11.17 -25.50
C ARG A 149 2.11 -10.50 -25.36
N GLN A 150 2.34 -9.76 -24.26
CA GLN A 150 3.54 -8.96 -24.03
C GLN A 150 3.96 -9.00 -22.55
N GLY A 151 5.21 -8.59 -22.27
CA GLY A 151 5.76 -8.51 -20.92
C GLY A 151 6.29 -9.84 -20.40
N SER A 152 6.67 -9.88 -19.11
CA SER A 152 7.25 -11.06 -18.44
C SER A 152 6.27 -12.24 -18.31
N GLY A 153 5.00 -12.01 -18.55
CA GLY A 153 3.94 -13.03 -18.55
C GLY A 153 3.53 -13.51 -19.95
N ALA A 154 4.23 -13.11 -21.03
CA ALA A 154 3.87 -13.50 -22.39
C ALA A 154 3.73 -15.03 -22.52
N GLY A 155 2.62 -15.47 -23.13
CA GLY A 155 2.26 -16.89 -23.25
C GLY A 155 1.53 -17.48 -22.04
N LYS A 156 1.47 -16.81 -20.89
CA LYS A 156 0.72 -17.29 -19.72
C LYS A 156 -0.74 -16.93 -19.83
N THR A 157 -1.59 -17.85 -19.40
CA THR A 157 -3.04 -17.61 -19.26
C THR A 157 -3.35 -16.87 -17.99
N PHE A 158 -4.30 -15.94 -18.06
CA PHE A 158 -4.86 -15.23 -16.91
C PHE A 158 -6.36 -15.01 -17.12
N TRP A 159 -7.07 -14.73 -16.05
CA TRP A 159 -8.48 -14.40 -16.10
C TRP A 159 -8.66 -12.88 -16.17
N GLY A 160 -9.29 -12.40 -17.22
CA GLY A 160 -9.55 -10.96 -17.42
C GLY A 160 -11.05 -10.67 -17.44
N CYS A 161 -11.43 -9.49 -16.95
CA CYS A 161 -12.83 -9.06 -16.99
C CYS A 161 -13.31 -8.91 -18.44
N SER A 162 -14.53 -9.41 -18.73
CA SER A 162 -15.17 -9.26 -20.05
C SER A 162 -15.50 -7.81 -20.38
N ASN A 163 -15.64 -6.96 -19.37
CA ASN A 163 -15.94 -5.53 -19.53
C ASN A 163 -14.71 -4.65 -19.84
N TYR A 164 -13.56 -5.26 -20.14
CA TYR A 164 -12.42 -4.52 -20.62
C TYR A 164 -12.75 -3.75 -21.91
N PRO A 165 -12.36 -2.47 -22.10
CA PRO A 165 -11.42 -1.69 -21.28
C PRO A 165 -12.09 -0.92 -20.10
N LYS A 166 -13.38 -0.99 -19.89
CA LYS A 166 -14.06 -0.27 -18.79
C LYS A 166 -13.68 -0.80 -17.41
N CYS A 167 -13.37 -2.09 -17.31
CA CYS A 167 -12.89 -2.74 -16.09
C CYS A 167 -11.57 -3.46 -16.39
N HIS A 168 -10.55 -3.16 -15.60
CA HIS A 168 -9.19 -3.69 -15.77
C HIS A 168 -8.86 -4.84 -14.82
N PHE A 169 -9.86 -5.42 -14.16
CA PHE A 169 -9.63 -6.52 -13.24
C PHE A 169 -9.01 -7.72 -13.95
N ILE A 170 -7.92 -8.23 -13.37
CA ILE A 170 -7.25 -9.46 -13.78
C ILE A 170 -7.00 -10.35 -12.57
N TYR A 171 -7.06 -11.65 -12.76
CA TYR A 171 -6.73 -12.64 -11.75
C TYR A 171 -5.81 -13.70 -12.33
N ASN A 172 -4.76 -14.04 -11.59
CA ASN A 172 -3.81 -15.11 -11.89
C ASN A 172 -3.97 -16.18 -10.81
N GLU A 173 -4.16 -17.43 -11.22
CA GLU A 173 -4.09 -18.58 -10.32
C GLU A 173 -2.67 -18.82 -9.81
#